data_6a660db9751f82a923eedd84a845213c
#
_entry.id   6a660db9751f82a923eedd84a845213c
#
_cell.length_a   1.000
_cell.length_b   1.000
_cell.length_c   1.000
_cell.angle_alpha   90.00
_cell.angle_beta   90.00
_cell.angle_gamma   90.00
#
_symmetry.space_group_name_H-M   'P 1'
#
loop_
_entity.id
_entity.type
_entity.pdbx_description
1 polymer ?
#
loop_
_entity_poly.entity_id
_entity_poly.type
_entity_poly.pdbx_seq_one_letter_code
_entity_poly.pdbx_strand_id
1 'polypeptide(L)'
;MRNQIKWLWDNMDLRYRRRHVIALCISVFTCLLLLVNPALSRRLIDDVIVAQNPDPLLGILMVMLATKLGREGLRYLMVIFLETDSQNVIYNLRRRLFEKLQYSDMRFFDVHRTGDLMTRMSADLDWCRHFLSYISYRILDAVCTFLFAAVYLTTVNWKLTLLLIVITPVLLVITKVFSKSVRPRFVFMREKLSEMNTAAQENIAGNRVVKAFAREEYEKRRFEEKNRAFMDSHLRINKVWLTFFPMIELLVNAIQLVTVFVGGLFIIRGALTPGELAIFTGLSWAVSNPWRELGNLINDLQRFSTSASKVMEVYYAKPGIKDAPDAVSHERMRGRIEFDHVSFRIDGKPILTDVSFAVQPGQTVAVMGPTGGGKTTLISLLARFYDVTEGAVRVDDCDVRQWKLQQLRGGIGTATQDVFLFSDTVEGNVAFGDQDLTLDEVKDFTRRADASEFVEKLPEGYDTIIGERGVGLSGGQRQRIALARALAVRPSILVMDDTTSAVDSETERYIQDQLRNLPFECTRFIIAQRISSMRDADLILVLRDGRIAEQGTHGELLKKRGYYWQTYCLQYGIPMKEAV
;
A
#
# COMPACT_ATOMS: atom_id res chain seq x y z
N MET A 1 8.51 9.77 -16.36
CA MET A 1 7.87 11.05 -15.99
C MET A 1 6.75 11.46 -16.94
N ARG A 2 6.95 11.59 -18.25
CA ARG A 2 5.87 11.95 -19.20
C ARG A 2 4.67 11.00 -19.13
N ASN A 3 4.90 9.70 -19.02
CA ASN A 3 3.84 8.70 -18.92
C ASN A 3 3.06 8.79 -17.60
N GLN A 4 3.72 9.08 -16.47
CA GLN A 4 3.07 9.25 -15.17
C GLN A 4 2.19 10.51 -15.13
N ILE A 5 2.67 11.62 -15.70
CA ILE A 5 1.89 12.86 -15.80
C ILE A 5 0.66 12.63 -16.70
N LYS A 6 0.86 11.98 -17.86
CA LYS A 6 -0.24 11.63 -18.75
C LYS A 6 -1.27 10.74 -18.05
N TRP A 7 -0.80 9.71 -17.34
CA TRP A 7 -1.66 8.81 -16.59
C TRP A 7 -2.51 9.55 -15.53
N LEU A 8 -1.91 10.45 -14.74
CA LEU A 8 -2.67 11.27 -13.79
C LEU A 8 -3.71 12.14 -14.49
N TRP A 9 -3.31 12.79 -15.60
CA TRP A 9 -4.20 13.62 -16.39
C TRP A 9 -5.37 12.82 -16.97
N ASP A 10 -5.12 11.62 -17.48
CA ASP A 10 -6.15 10.74 -18.04
C ASP A 10 -7.13 10.21 -16.98
N ASN A 11 -6.69 10.08 -15.71
CA ASN A 11 -7.54 9.71 -14.58
C ASN A 11 -8.29 10.88 -13.93
N MET A 12 -8.09 12.10 -14.42
CA MET A 12 -8.82 13.29 -13.96
C MET A 12 -10.08 13.48 -14.81
N ASP A 13 -11.23 13.64 -14.18
CA ASP A 13 -12.50 13.92 -14.87
C ASP A 13 -12.43 15.27 -15.62
N LEU A 14 -13.17 15.40 -16.71
CA LEU A 14 -13.13 16.56 -17.61
C LEU A 14 -13.41 17.89 -16.87
N ARG A 15 -14.32 17.87 -15.90
CA ARG A 15 -14.65 19.02 -15.06
C ARG A 15 -13.42 19.52 -14.27
N TYR A 16 -12.71 18.60 -13.65
CA TYR A 16 -11.51 18.91 -12.85
C TYR A 16 -10.33 19.29 -13.74
N ARG A 17 -10.17 18.68 -14.93
CA ARG A 17 -9.15 19.10 -15.91
C ARG A 17 -9.30 20.57 -16.29
N ARG A 18 -10.54 20.99 -16.61
CA ARG A 18 -10.82 22.40 -16.96
C ARG A 18 -10.51 23.34 -15.80
N ARG A 19 -10.94 22.99 -14.59
CA ARG A 19 -10.71 23.80 -13.39
C ARG A 19 -9.20 23.87 -13.04
N HIS A 20 -8.47 22.78 -13.19
CA HIS A 20 -7.02 22.72 -12.99
C HIS A 20 -6.27 23.64 -13.98
N VAL A 21 -6.66 23.65 -15.25
CA VAL A 21 -6.11 24.59 -16.24
C VAL A 21 -6.42 26.03 -15.87
N ILE A 22 -7.65 26.35 -15.44
CA ILE A 22 -8.03 27.68 -14.96
C ILE A 22 -7.14 28.08 -13.77
N ALA A 23 -6.91 27.18 -12.81
CA ALA A 23 -6.04 27.44 -11.67
C ALA A 23 -4.59 27.75 -12.09
N LEU A 24 -4.06 27.01 -13.07
CA LEU A 24 -2.73 27.31 -13.63
C LEU A 24 -2.70 28.64 -14.39
N CYS A 25 -3.76 29.02 -15.12
CA CYS A 25 -3.90 30.33 -15.73
C CYS A 25 -3.94 31.45 -14.67
N ILE A 26 -4.67 31.25 -13.56
CA ILE A 26 -4.66 32.17 -12.43
C ILE A 26 -3.24 32.33 -11.86
N SER A 27 -2.47 31.23 -11.74
CA SER A 27 -1.06 31.28 -11.31
C SER A 27 -0.23 32.21 -12.21
N VAL A 28 -0.34 32.06 -13.53
CA VAL A 28 0.37 32.93 -14.48
C VAL A 28 -0.05 34.39 -14.31
N PHE A 29 -1.35 34.64 -14.15
CA PHE A 29 -1.87 36.01 -13.96
C PHE A 29 -1.38 36.62 -12.64
N THR A 30 -1.32 35.84 -11.56
CA THR A 30 -0.78 36.32 -10.26
C THR A 30 0.71 36.65 -10.33
N CYS A 31 1.49 35.95 -11.20
CA CYS A 31 2.88 36.32 -11.48
C CYS A 31 3.00 37.67 -12.25
N LEU A 32 2.06 37.99 -13.14
CA LEU A 32 2.01 39.30 -13.78
C LEU A 32 1.65 40.41 -12.79
N LEU A 33 0.65 40.17 -11.92
CA LEU A 33 0.27 41.12 -10.87
C LEU A 33 1.42 41.42 -9.89
N LEU A 34 2.37 40.51 -9.74
CA LEU A 34 3.57 40.73 -8.93
C LEU A 34 4.37 41.94 -9.36
N LEU A 35 4.40 42.27 -10.66
CA LEU A 35 5.17 43.39 -11.23
C LEU A 35 4.54 44.75 -10.95
N VAL A 36 3.24 44.79 -10.65
CA VAL A 36 2.50 46.07 -10.49
C VAL A 36 3.01 46.85 -9.26
N ASN A 37 3.23 46.21 -8.14
CA ASN A 37 3.66 46.89 -6.92
C ASN A 37 5.06 47.51 -7.04
N PRO A 38 6.09 46.84 -7.56
CA PRO A 38 7.38 47.49 -7.85
C PRO A 38 7.27 48.68 -8.85
N ALA A 39 6.40 48.56 -9.86
CA ALA A 39 6.15 49.68 -10.78
C ALA A 39 5.48 50.86 -10.08
N LEU A 40 4.54 50.63 -9.21
CA LEU A 40 3.91 51.67 -8.37
C LEU A 40 4.89 52.27 -7.34
N SER A 41 5.79 51.44 -6.77
CA SER A 41 6.85 51.90 -5.88
C SER A 41 7.80 52.86 -6.59
N ARG A 42 8.10 52.65 -7.88
CA ARG A 42 8.85 53.61 -8.70
C ARG A 42 8.13 54.95 -8.73
N ARG A 43 6.84 54.97 -9.11
CA ARG A 43 6.03 56.19 -9.14
C ARG A 43 5.95 56.89 -7.78
N LEU A 44 5.80 56.12 -6.72
CA LEU A 44 5.79 56.67 -5.36
C LEU A 44 7.09 57.38 -5.02
N ILE A 45 8.22 56.84 -5.41
CA ILE A 45 9.52 57.45 -5.13
C ILE A 45 9.78 58.63 -6.05
N ASP A 46 9.63 58.46 -7.37
CA ASP A 46 9.99 59.51 -8.35
C ASP A 46 8.98 60.66 -8.37
N ASP A 47 7.64 60.40 -8.41
CA ASP A 47 6.59 61.37 -8.61
C ASP A 47 6.12 62.01 -7.29
N VAL A 48 6.27 61.35 -6.15
CA VAL A 48 5.84 61.86 -4.85
C VAL A 48 7.01 62.34 -4.01
N ILE A 49 8.03 61.46 -3.78
CA ILE A 49 9.11 61.78 -2.84
C ILE A 49 10.13 62.73 -3.51
N VAL A 50 10.62 62.39 -4.67
CA VAL A 50 11.66 63.20 -5.38
C VAL A 50 11.08 64.48 -5.92
N ALA A 51 9.86 64.43 -6.50
CA ALA A 51 9.16 65.60 -7.00
C ALA A 51 8.51 66.46 -5.91
N GLN A 52 8.49 66.01 -4.63
CA GLN A 52 7.83 66.65 -3.47
C GLN A 52 6.34 66.95 -3.69
N ASN A 53 5.67 66.11 -4.48
CA ASN A 53 4.23 66.28 -4.79
C ASN A 53 3.39 65.19 -4.04
N PRO A 54 2.64 65.58 -3.00
CA PRO A 54 1.87 64.58 -2.23
C PRO A 54 0.55 64.17 -2.88
N ASP A 55 0.07 64.86 -3.93
CA ASP A 55 -1.27 64.62 -4.50
C ASP A 55 -1.53 63.19 -4.94
N PRO A 56 -0.60 62.48 -5.62
CA PRO A 56 -0.85 61.11 -6.09
C PRO A 56 -0.66 60.05 -4.99
N LEU A 57 -0.14 60.40 -3.82
CA LEU A 57 0.24 59.45 -2.76
C LEU A 57 -0.89 58.50 -2.40
N LEU A 58 -2.05 59.02 -2.03
CA LEU A 58 -3.19 58.20 -1.57
C LEU A 58 -3.68 57.28 -2.69
N GLY A 59 -3.76 57.79 -3.92
CA GLY A 59 -4.15 56.99 -5.09
C GLY A 59 -3.22 55.81 -5.34
N ILE A 60 -1.90 56.07 -5.31
CA ILE A 60 -0.87 55.03 -5.49
C ILE A 60 -1.00 53.96 -4.39
N LEU A 61 -1.12 54.36 -3.12
CA LEU A 61 -1.24 53.41 -1.99
C LEU A 61 -2.53 52.58 -2.07
N MET A 62 -3.66 53.18 -2.46
CA MET A 62 -4.91 52.45 -2.65
C MET A 62 -4.82 51.41 -3.77
N VAL A 63 -4.19 51.75 -4.89
CA VAL A 63 -3.96 50.79 -6.00
C VAL A 63 -2.99 49.69 -5.59
N MET A 64 -1.92 50.02 -4.85
CA MET A 64 -0.99 49.00 -4.32
C MET A 64 -1.70 48.01 -3.39
N LEU A 65 -2.55 48.52 -2.48
CA LEU A 65 -3.34 47.71 -1.56
C LEU A 65 -4.35 46.83 -2.32
N ALA A 66 -5.11 47.43 -3.25
CA ALA A 66 -6.11 46.72 -4.04
C ALA A 66 -5.47 45.60 -4.88
N THR A 67 -4.31 45.89 -5.49
CA THR A 67 -3.56 44.89 -6.30
C THR A 67 -3.06 43.73 -5.42
N LYS A 68 -2.55 44.05 -4.22
CA LYS A 68 -2.08 43.04 -3.29
C LYS A 68 -3.21 42.17 -2.76
N LEU A 69 -4.32 42.76 -2.34
CA LEU A 69 -5.51 42.03 -1.88
C LEU A 69 -6.12 41.18 -3.01
N GLY A 70 -6.24 41.76 -4.22
CA GLY A 70 -6.72 41.03 -5.40
C GLY A 70 -5.84 39.84 -5.75
N ARG A 71 -4.52 40.00 -5.71
CA ARG A 71 -3.57 38.93 -5.96
C ARG A 71 -3.67 37.81 -4.94
N GLU A 72 -3.72 38.12 -3.65
CA GLU A 72 -3.84 37.09 -2.60
C GLU A 72 -5.22 36.41 -2.63
N GLY A 73 -6.29 37.13 -2.99
CA GLY A 73 -7.62 36.55 -3.23
C GLY A 73 -7.61 35.55 -4.41
N LEU A 74 -6.99 35.90 -5.53
CA LEU A 74 -6.82 35.00 -6.67
C LEU A 74 -5.95 33.79 -6.32
N ARG A 75 -4.89 33.99 -5.55
CA ARG A 75 -4.04 32.90 -5.07
C ARG A 75 -4.80 31.93 -4.16
N TYR A 76 -5.62 32.45 -3.29
CA TYR A 76 -6.49 31.64 -2.43
C TYR A 76 -7.45 30.76 -3.26
N LEU A 77 -8.12 31.35 -4.26
CA LEU A 77 -8.99 30.61 -5.19
C LEU A 77 -8.23 29.53 -5.95
N MET A 78 -7.04 29.87 -6.47
CA MET A 78 -6.16 28.93 -7.16
C MET A 78 -5.82 27.72 -6.28
N VAL A 79 -5.39 27.95 -5.05
CA VAL A 79 -4.98 26.88 -4.12
C VAL A 79 -6.19 25.99 -3.79
N ILE A 80 -7.37 26.57 -3.55
CA ILE A 80 -8.60 25.79 -3.30
C ILE A 80 -8.93 24.91 -4.52
N PHE A 81 -8.82 25.43 -5.73
CA PHE A 81 -9.09 24.65 -6.94
C PHE A 81 -8.12 23.49 -7.07
N LEU A 82 -6.81 23.76 -6.97
CA LEU A 82 -5.77 22.74 -7.09
C LEU A 82 -5.90 21.65 -6.01
N GLU A 83 -6.14 22.06 -4.75
CA GLU A 83 -6.30 21.09 -3.65
C GLU A 83 -7.56 20.25 -3.81
N THR A 84 -8.71 20.88 -4.12
CA THR A 84 -9.97 20.14 -4.31
C THR A 84 -9.87 19.18 -5.49
N ASP A 85 -9.26 19.60 -6.61
CA ASP A 85 -9.10 18.75 -7.80
C ASP A 85 -8.19 17.57 -7.51
N SER A 86 -7.07 17.82 -6.82
CA SER A 86 -6.13 16.76 -6.45
C SER A 86 -6.77 15.73 -5.53
N GLN A 87 -7.54 16.16 -4.52
CA GLN A 87 -8.25 15.27 -3.61
C GLN A 87 -9.28 14.38 -4.34
N ASN A 88 -10.04 14.94 -5.29
CA ASN A 88 -11.00 14.16 -6.09
C ASN A 88 -10.31 13.10 -6.96
N VAL A 89 -9.17 13.45 -7.58
CA VAL A 89 -8.39 12.49 -8.36
C VAL A 89 -7.90 11.34 -7.47
N ILE A 90 -7.35 11.67 -6.30
CA ILE A 90 -6.84 10.64 -5.38
C ILE A 90 -7.97 9.77 -4.81
N TYR A 91 -9.13 10.36 -4.50
CA TYR A 91 -10.31 9.59 -4.10
C TYR A 91 -10.69 8.53 -5.17
N ASN A 92 -10.77 8.94 -6.44
CA ASN A 92 -11.10 8.05 -7.54
C ASN A 92 -9.99 6.98 -7.75
N LEU A 93 -8.73 7.36 -7.69
CA LEU A 93 -7.61 6.43 -7.83
C LEU A 93 -7.59 5.41 -6.68
N ARG A 94 -7.79 5.85 -5.43
CA ARG A 94 -7.82 4.96 -4.26
C ARG A 94 -8.96 3.95 -4.38
N ARG A 95 -10.14 4.38 -4.78
CA ARG A 95 -11.28 3.50 -5.03
C ARG A 95 -10.95 2.45 -6.10
N ARG A 96 -10.41 2.87 -7.25
CA ARG A 96 -10.05 1.95 -8.34
C ARG A 96 -8.92 0.98 -7.95
N LEU A 97 -7.94 1.44 -7.17
CA LEU A 97 -6.87 0.58 -6.66
C LEU A 97 -7.41 -0.46 -5.69
N PHE A 98 -8.29 -0.04 -4.76
CA PHE A 98 -8.91 -0.96 -3.83
C PHE A 98 -9.74 -2.02 -4.56
N GLU A 99 -10.61 -1.59 -5.49
CA GLU A 99 -11.36 -2.48 -6.37
C GLU A 99 -10.42 -3.46 -7.10
N LYS A 100 -9.32 -2.94 -7.65
CA LYS A 100 -8.32 -3.76 -8.33
C LYS A 100 -7.68 -4.82 -7.42
N LEU A 101 -7.37 -4.46 -6.18
CA LEU A 101 -6.83 -5.40 -5.19
C LEU A 101 -7.84 -6.50 -4.86
N GLN A 102 -9.14 -6.17 -4.72
CA GLN A 102 -10.18 -7.17 -4.45
C GLN A 102 -10.30 -8.23 -5.55
N TYR A 103 -10.06 -7.85 -6.81
CA TYR A 103 -10.11 -8.77 -7.96
C TYR A 103 -8.72 -9.31 -8.39
N SER A 104 -7.67 -9.07 -7.61
CA SER A 104 -6.35 -9.65 -7.87
C SER A 104 -6.31 -11.11 -7.42
N ASP A 105 -5.52 -11.92 -8.12
CA ASP A 105 -5.30 -13.33 -7.77
C ASP A 105 -4.31 -13.50 -6.61
N MET A 106 -4.23 -14.71 -6.05
CA MET A 106 -3.34 -15.01 -4.92
C MET A 106 -1.86 -14.84 -5.30
N ARG A 107 -1.48 -15.14 -6.54
CA ARG A 107 -0.11 -14.95 -7.02
C ARG A 107 0.35 -13.50 -6.93
N PHE A 108 -0.57 -12.55 -7.12
CA PHE A 108 -0.27 -11.13 -6.92
C PHE A 108 0.12 -10.85 -5.46
N PHE A 109 -0.61 -11.44 -4.49
CA PHE A 109 -0.35 -11.26 -3.06
C PHE A 109 0.89 -12.03 -2.57
N ASP A 110 1.25 -13.13 -3.21
CA ASP A 110 2.50 -13.86 -2.90
C ASP A 110 3.73 -13.01 -3.21
N VAL A 111 3.68 -12.21 -4.28
CA VAL A 111 4.78 -11.35 -4.72
C VAL A 111 4.79 -10.01 -3.96
N HIS A 112 3.61 -9.47 -3.59
CA HIS A 112 3.47 -8.14 -3.01
C HIS A 112 3.13 -8.22 -1.53
N ARG A 113 4.02 -7.69 -0.68
CA ARG A 113 3.75 -7.62 0.77
C ARG A 113 2.61 -6.65 1.07
N THR A 114 1.75 -7.00 2.02
CA THR A 114 0.61 -6.16 2.44
C THR A 114 1.04 -4.74 2.83
N GLY A 115 2.16 -4.58 3.55
CA GLY A 115 2.69 -3.27 3.94
C GLY A 115 3.09 -2.40 2.74
N ASP A 116 3.63 -2.99 1.66
CA ASP A 116 3.96 -2.27 0.43
C ASP A 116 2.67 -1.80 -0.28
N LEU A 117 1.65 -2.65 -0.35
CA LEU A 117 0.36 -2.31 -0.94
C LEU A 117 -0.33 -1.19 -0.16
N MET A 118 -0.30 -1.23 1.17
CA MET A 118 -0.80 -0.14 2.02
C MET A 118 -0.05 1.17 1.79
N THR A 119 1.26 1.12 1.62
CA THR A 119 2.08 2.30 1.29
C THR A 119 1.71 2.86 -0.08
N ARG A 120 1.44 2.01 -1.09
CA ARG A 120 0.98 2.43 -2.43
C ARG A 120 -0.38 3.12 -2.37
N MET A 121 -1.31 2.64 -1.53
CA MET A 121 -2.65 3.22 -1.35
C MET A 121 -2.67 4.49 -0.48
N SER A 122 -1.62 4.77 0.28
CA SER A 122 -1.51 5.93 1.17
C SER A 122 -0.40 6.89 0.70
N ALA A 123 0.82 6.69 1.14
CA ALA A 123 1.93 7.61 0.94
C ALA A 123 2.31 7.84 -0.54
N ASP A 124 2.27 6.79 -1.40
CA ASP A 124 2.60 6.95 -2.81
C ASP A 124 1.49 7.71 -3.57
N LEU A 125 0.22 7.51 -3.23
CA LEU A 125 -0.88 8.33 -3.75
C LEU A 125 -0.78 9.78 -3.28
N ASP A 126 -0.32 10.03 -2.04
CA ASP A 126 -0.12 11.39 -1.53
C ASP A 126 0.95 12.15 -2.33
N TRP A 127 1.99 11.48 -2.82
CA TRP A 127 2.95 12.09 -3.74
C TRP A 127 2.32 12.45 -5.10
N CYS A 128 1.37 11.65 -5.58
CA CYS A 128 0.59 11.99 -6.77
C CYS A 128 -0.30 13.23 -6.53
N ARG A 129 -0.94 13.31 -5.34
CA ARG A 129 -1.69 14.49 -4.90
C ARG A 129 -0.80 15.73 -4.85
N HIS A 130 0.35 15.61 -4.17
CA HIS A 130 1.31 16.69 -4.02
C HIS A 130 1.82 17.23 -5.35
N PHE A 131 1.98 16.35 -6.35
CA PHE A 131 2.31 16.80 -7.71
C PHE A 131 1.21 17.69 -8.29
N LEU A 132 -0.06 17.29 -8.19
CA LEU A 132 -1.19 18.04 -8.74
C LEU A 132 -1.43 19.35 -7.99
N SER A 133 -1.44 19.30 -6.64
CA SER A 133 -1.79 20.47 -5.82
C SER A 133 -0.65 21.46 -5.62
N TYR A 134 0.62 21.02 -5.71
CA TYR A 134 1.76 21.86 -5.34
C TYR A 134 2.84 21.92 -6.40
N ILE A 135 3.44 20.79 -6.80
CA ILE A 135 4.63 20.78 -7.65
C ILE A 135 4.34 21.42 -9.02
N SER A 136 3.17 21.12 -9.59
CA SER A 136 2.78 21.58 -10.93
C SER A 136 2.75 23.11 -11.04
N TYR A 137 2.06 23.78 -10.09
CA TYR A 137 1.98 25.23 -10.10
C TYR A 137 3.29 25.90 -9.64
N ARG A 138 4.04 25.27 -8.71
CA ARG A 138 5.33 25.83 -8.24
C ARG A 138 6.36 25.91 -9.35
N ILE A 139 6.42 24.90 -10.22
CA ILE A 139 7.28 24.93 -11.40
C ILE A 139 6.87 26.08 -12.33
N LEU A 140 5.57 26.19 -12.60
CA LEU A 140 5.03 27.25 -13.46
C LEU A 140 5.27 28.63 -12.85
N ASP A 141 4.99 28.81 -11.56
CA ASP A 141 5.22 30.04 -10.80
C ASP A 141 6.69 30.46 -10.83
N ALA A 142 7.62 29.54 -10.57
CA ALA A 142 9.05 29.80 -10.61
C ALA A 142 9.53 30.27 -12.00
N VAL A 143 9.08 29.58 -13.06
CA VAL A 143 9.45 29.94 -14.45
C VAL A 143 8.83 31.26 -14.87
N CYS A 144 7.52 31.47 -14.60
CA CYS A 144 6.82 32.71 -14.96
C CYS A 144 7.36 33.91 -14.19
N THR A 145 7.59 33.78 -12.88
CA THR A 145 8.14 34.85 -12.03
C THR A 145 9.53 35.28 -12.53
N PHE A 146 10.42 34.30 -12.80
CA PHE A 146 11.75 34.61 -13.36
C PHE A 146 11.64 35.31 -14.71
N LEU A 147 10.86 34.74 -15.65
CA LEU A 147 10.74 35.25 -17.00
C LEU A 147 10.16 36.68 -17.01
N PHE A 148 9.04 36.89 -16.29
CA PHE A 148 8.38 38.19 -16.27
C PHE A 148 9.23 39.26 -15.56
N ALA A 149 9.90 38.90 -14.45
CA ALA A 149 10.81 39.80 -13.76
C ALA A 149 12.02 40.16 -14.66
N ALA A 150 12.63 39.16 -15.29
CA ALA A 150 13.78 39.40 -16.20
C ALA A 150 13.40 40.29 -17.39
N VAL A 151 12.25 40.03 -18.03
CA VAL A 151 11.76 40.88 -19.14
C VAL A 151 11.50 42.29 -18.66
N TYR A 152 10.79 42.47 -17.54
CA TYR A 152 10.47 43.79 -17.01
C TYR A 152 11.72 44.55 -16.60
N LEU A 153 12.67 43.95 -15.88
CA LEU A 153 13.92 44.59 -15.50
C LEU A 153 14.77 45.01 -16.74
N THR A 154 14.73 44.18 -17.81
CA THR A 154 15.44 44.53 -19.08
C THR A 154 14.85 45.75 -19.76
N THR A 155 13.51 45.96 -19.66
CA THR A 155 12.88 47.19 -20.21
C THR A 155 13.25 48.44 -19.40
N VAL A 156 13.56 48.29 -18.11
CA VAL A 156 14.00 49.42 -17.27
C VAL A 156 15.46 49.76 -17.49
N ASN A 157 16.37 48.81 -17.32
CA ASN A 157 17.79 48.97 -17.60
C ASN A 157 18.47 47.63 -17.92
N TRP A 158 18.74 47.39 -19.20
CA TRP A 158 19.30 46.12 -19.67
C TRP A 158 20.71 45.82 -19.12
N LYS A 159 21.55 46.87 -18.87
CA LYS A 159 22.92 46.71 -18.37
C LYS A 159 22.92 46.17 -16.92
N LEU A 160 22.06 46.74 -16.08
CA LEU A 160 21.92 46.29 -14.69
C LEU A 160 21.27 44.90 -14.63
N THR A 161 20.29 44.63 -15.49
CA THR A 161 19.67 43.31 -15.60
C THR A 161 20.67 42.25 -16.04
N LEU A 162 21.51 42.54 -17.03
CA LEU A 162 22.55 41.60 -17.47
C LEU A 162 23.51 41.24 -16.32
N LEU A 163 23.90 42.23 -15.52
CA LEU A 163 24.76 42.03 -14.35
C LEU A 163 24.11 41.06 -13.35
N LEU A 164 22.81 41.21 -13.08
CA LEU A 164 22.07 40.29 -12.20
C LEU A 164 22.00 38.89 -12.78
N ILE A 165 21.71 38.75 -14.07
CA ILE A 165 21.59 37.45 -14.73
C ILE A 165 22.95 36.74 -14.78
N VAL A 166 24.06 37.43 -14.97
CA VAL A 166 25.42 36.86 -15.03
C VAL A 166 25.83 36.24 -13.67
N ILE A 167 25.31 36.74 -12.56
CA ILE A 167 25.57 36.15 -11.22
C ILE A 167 24.80 34.84 -11.01
N THR A 168 23.66 34.66 -11.67
CA THR A 168 22.81 33.44 -11.45
C THR A 168 23.48 32.11 -11.83
N PRO A 169 24.32 31.98 -12.90
CA PRO A 169 25.09 30.76 -13.16
C PRO A 169 26.03 30.35 -12.03
N VAL A 170 26.58 31.33 -11.30
CA VAL A 170 27.45 31.05 -10.15
C VAL A 170 26.65 30.36 -9.05
N LEU A 171 25.43 30.83 -8.77
CA LEU A 171 24.51 30.17 -7.85
C LEU A 171 24.18 28.73 -8.29
N LEU A 172 23.96 28.52 -9.60
CA LEU A 172 23.70 27.20 -10.18
C LEU A 172 24.89 26.24 -9.96
N VAL A 173 26.11 26.69 -10.18
CA VAL A 173 27.33 25.88 -9.98
C VAL A 173 27.43 25.48 -8.50
N ILE A 174 27.28 26.44 -7.59
CA ILE A 174 27.36 26.16 -6.13
C ILE A 174 26.26 25.22 -5.69
N THR A 175 25.03 25.41 -6.16
CA THR A 175 23.90 24.49 -5.86
C THR A 175 24.16 23.09 -6.42
N LYS A 176 24.77 22.96 -7.59
CA LYS A 176 25.20 21.65 -8.13
C LYS A 176 26.28 20.98 -7.27
N VAL A 177 27.30 21.73 -6.87
CA VAL A 177 28.39 21.22 -6.00
C VAL A 177 27.83 20.80 -4.65
N PHE A 178 26.96 21.61 -4.06
CA PHE A 178 26.24 21.29 -2.83
C PHE A 178 25.42 19.98 -2.98
N SER A 179 24.58 19.90 -4.00
CA SER A 179 23.74 18.71 -4.26
C SER A 179 24.59 17.44 -4.44
N LYS A 180 25.70 17.52 -5.20
CA LYS A 180 26.64 16.42 -5.39
C LYS A 180 27.32 16.00 -4.07
N SER A 181 27.59 16.95 -3.19
CA SER A 181 28.22 16.71 -1.89
C SER A 181 27.29 16.12 -0.85
N VAL A 182 26.01 16.55 -0.84
CA VAL A 182 25.00 16.12 0.14
C VAL A 182 24.43 14.74 -0.19
N ARG A 183 24.17 14.44 -1.47
CA ARG A 183 23.49 13.22 -1.92
C ARG A 183 24.08 11.92 -1.37
N PRO A 184 25.38 11.61 -1.45
CA PRO A 184 25.95 10.38 -0.92
C PRO A 184 25.84 10.29 0.59
N ARG A 185 25.99 11.43 1.30
CA ARG A 185 25.86 11.49 2.76
C ARG A 185 24.42 11.25 3.22
N PHE A 186 23.46 11.71 2.42
CA PHE A 186 22.04 11.49 2.69
C PHE A 186 21.65 10.02 2.50
N VAL A 187 22.22 9.33 1.50
CA VAL A 187 22.05 7.89 1.30
C VAL A 187 22.61 7.12 2.49
N PHE A 188 23.84 7.45 2.92
CA PHE A 188 24.47 6.83 4.10
C PHE A 188 23.68 7.07 5.40
N MET A 189 23.18 8.27 5.61
CA MET A 189 22.31 8.56 6.77
C MET A 189 21.04 7.73 6.76
N ARG A 190 20.39 7.56 5.58
CA ARG A 190 19.19 6.71 5.45
C ARG A 190 19.49 5.25 5.75
N GLU A 191 20.65 4.76 5.37
CA GLU A 191 21.10 3.41 5.70
C GLU A 191 21.21 3.25 7.22
N LYS A 192 21.85 4.22 7.93
CA LYS A 192 21.97 4.19 9.39
C LYS A 192 20.62 4.33 10.09
N LEU A 193 19.72 5.14 9.57
CA LEU A 193 18.34 5.22 10.06
C LEU A 193 17.60 3.88 9.90
N SER A 194 17.77 3.22 8.77
CA SER A 194 17.18 1.90 8.51
C SER A 194 17.71 0.85 9.49
N GLU A 195 19.04 0.80 9.72
CA GLU A 195 19.65 -0.10 10.70
C GLU A 195 19.12 0.13 12.12
N MET A 196 18.96 1.39 12.53
CA MET A 196 18.41 1.77 13.83
C MET A 196 16.95 1.34 13.97
N ASN A 197 16.14 1.63 12.95
CA ASN A 197 14.71 1.25 12.92
C ASN A 197 14.52 -0.27 12.94
N THR A 198 15.35 -1.02 12.20
CA THR A 198 15.33 -2.49 12.22
C THR A 198 15.64 -3.02 13.61
N ALA A 199 16.68 -2.48 14.29
CA ALA A 199 17.01 -2.89 15.65
C ALA A 199 15.88 -2.58 16.65
N ALA A 200 15.21 -1.42 16.51
CA ALA A 200 14.05 -1.08 17.32
C ALA A 200 12.87 -2.03 17.06
N GLN A 201 12.56 -2.33 15.79
CA GLN A 201 11.48 -3.22 15.40
C GLN A 201 11.72 -4.65 15.90
N GLU A 202 12.93 -5.18 15.74
CA GLU A 202 13.32 -6.49 16.27
C GLU A 202 13.13 -6.57 17.79
N ASN A 203 13.56 -5.53 18.51
CA ASN A 203 13.47 -5.47 19.96
C ASN A 203 12.02 -5.37 20.46
N ILE A 204 11.20 -4.54 19.81
CA ILE A 204 9.76 -4.42 20.14
C ILE A 204 9.03 -5.74 19.86
N ALA A 205 9.27 -6.36 18.72
CA ALA A 205 8.65 -7.63 18.35
C ALA A 205 9.13 -8.77 19.27
N GLY A 206 10.43 -8.79 19.62
CA GLY A 206 11.07 -9.79 20.47
C GLY A 206 11.06 -9.46 21.97
N ASN A 207 10.32 -8.47 22.45
CA ASN A 207 10.41 -7.97 23.82
C ASN A 207 10.20 -9.08 24.88
N ARG A 208 9.30 -10.03 24.62
CA ARG A 208 9.10 -11.18 25.53
C ARG A 208 10.36 -12.01 25.69
N VAL A 209 11.16 -12.18 24.63
CA VAL A 209 12.42 -12.91 24.67
C VAL A 209 13.46 -12.11 25.47
N VAL A 210 13.57 -10.79 25.21
CA VAL A 210 14.45 -9.90 25.95
C VAL A 210 14.16 -9.96 27.46
N LYS A 211 12.88 -9.91 27.83
CA LYS A 211 12.42 -10.02 29.23
C LYS A 211 12.70 -11.40 29.83
N ALA A 212 12.43 -12.46 29.07
CA ALA A 212 12.66 -13.83 29.56
C ALA A 212 14.13 -14.13 29.88
N PHE A 213 15.05 -13.49 29.15
CA PHE A 213 16.49 -13.67 29.34
C PHE A 213 17.16 -12.51 30.12
N ALA A 214 16.38 -11.54 30.63
CA ALA A 214 16.86 -10.36 31.35
C ALA A 214 18.00 -9.62 30.59
N ARG A 215 17.84 -9.41 29.27
CA ARG A 215 18.86 -8.82 28.40
C ARG A 215 18.59 -7.36 28.03
N GLU A 216 17.82 -6.63 28.83
CA GLU A 216 17.45 -5.23 28.58
C GLU A 216 18.69 -4.32 28.41
N GLU A 217 19.67 -4.46 29.29
CA GLU A 217 20.89 -3.63 29.23
C GLU A 217 21.76 -3.94 28.00
N TYR A 218 21.73 -5.18 27.51
CA TYR A 218 22.43 -5.56 26.29
C TYR A 218 21.77 -4.90 25.07
N GLU A 219 20.43 -5.04 24.96
CA GLU A 219 19.68 -4.45 23.85
C GLU A 219 19.69 -2.93 23.86
N LYS A 220 19.67 -2.30 25.04
CA LYS A 220 19.82 -0.86 25.20
C LYS A 220 21.16 -0.35 24.65
N ARG A 221 22.28 -1.04 24.97
CA ARG A 221 23.60 -0.69 24.42
C ARG A 221 23.65 -0.88 22.91
N ARG A 222 23.13 -1.99 22.40
CA ARG A 222 23.04 -2.27 20.96
C ARG A 222 22.25 -1.19 20.21
N PHE A 223 21.14 -0.76 20.77
CA PHE A 223 20.34 0.33 20.19
C PHE A 223 21.08 1.67 20.26
N GLU A 224 21.74 1.97 21.38
CA GLU A 224 22.50 3.21 21.57
C GLU A 224 23.67 3.33 20.57
N GLU A 225 24.38 2.23 20.26
CA GLU A 225 25.41 2.21 19.21
C GLU A 225 24.84 2.59 17.84
N LYS A 226 23.69 2.02 17.46
CA LYS A 226 23.02 2.33 16.20
C LYS A 226 22.51 3.77 16.15
N ASN A 227 21.90 4.23 17.25
CA ASN A 227 21.41 5.59 17.40
C ASN A 227 22.57 6.62 17.31
N ARG A 228 23.70 6.33 17.93
CA ARG A 228 24.91 7.18 17.84
C ARG A 228 25.46 7.22 16.42
N ALA A 229 25.53 6.09 15.72
CA ALA A 229 25.95 6.03 14.32
C ALA A 229 25.00 6.85 13.39
N PHE A 230 23.69 6.80 13.65
CA PHE A 230 22.71 7.65 12.95
C PHE A 230 22.94 9.14 13.26
N MET A 231 23.10 9.51 14.53
CA MET A 231 23.40 10.89 14.94
C MET A 231 24.67 11.42 14.26
N ASP A 232 25.75 10.65 14.27
CA ASP A 232 27.02 11.04 13.64
C ASP A 232 26.86 11.24 12.11
N SER A 233 26.09 10.37 11.46
CA SER A 233 25.80 10.50 10.04
C SER A 233 24.99 11.77 9.74
N HIS A 234 24.04 12.12 10.61
CA HIS A 234 23.23 13.33 10.49
C HIS A 234 24.07 14.60 10.72
N LEU A 235 24.97 14.57 11.70
CA LEU A 235 25.92 15.66 11.96
C LEU A 235 26.86 15.90 10.75
N ARG A 236 27.30 14.85 10.05
CA ARG A 236 28.10 14.98 8.81
C ARG A 236 27.33 15.68 7.69
N ILE A 237 26.03 15.46 7.56
CA ILE A 237 25.17 16.19 6.61
C ILE A 237 25.07 17.65 7.05
N ASN A 238 24.79 17.90 8.33
CA ASN A 238 24.63 19.26 8.85
C ASN A 238 25.90 20.10 8.68
N LYS A 239 27.10 19.51 8.80
CA LYS A 239 28.35 20.21 8.49
C LYS A 239 28.41 20.72 7.05
N VAL A 240 27.91 19.93 6.09
CA VAL A 240 27.83 20.38 4.70
C VAL A 240 26.81 21.52 4.54
N TRP A 241 25.64 21.39 5.18
CA TRP A 241 24.64 22.47 5.20
C TRP A 241 25.20 23.76 5.78
N LEU A 242 25.86 23.69 6.93
CA LEU A 242 26.48 24.84 7.59
C LEU A 242 27.59 25.51 6.76
N THR A 243 28.21 24.76 5.83
CA THR A 243 29.23 25.33 4.95
C THR A 243 28.61 26.00 3.72
N PHE A 244 27.68 25.34 3.07
CA PHE A 244 27.14 25.80 1.77
C PHE A 244 25.99 26.82 1.92
N PHE A 245 25.15 26.68 2.95
CA PHE A 245 24.00 27.56 3.12
C PHE A 245 24.40 29.03 3.34
N PRO A 246 25.36 29.36 4.23
CA PRO A 246 25.84 30.74 4.35
C PRO A 246 26.50 31.27 3.06
N MET A 247 27.18 30.41 2.28
CA MET A 247 27.75 30.84 0.99
C MET A 247 26.66 31.21 -0.03
N ILE A 248 25.58 30.43 -0.08
CA ILE A 248 24.44 30.72 -0.94
C ILE A 248 23.76 32.02 -0.49
N GLU A 249 23.52 32.19 0.81
CA GLU A 249 22.92 33.39 1.38
C GLU A 249 23.82 34.63 1.12
N LEU A 250 25.12 34.49 1.30
CA LEU A 250 26.07 35.57 1.01
C LEU A 250 26.01 36.00 -0.44
N LEU A 251 25.93 35.05 -1.39
CA LEU A 251 25.81 35.37 -2.81
C LEU A 251 24.48 36.05 -3.16
N VAL A 252 23.36 35.55 -2.57
CA VAL A 252 22.06 36.19 -2.78
C VAL A 252 22.04 37.61 -2.24
N ASN A 253 22.62 37.84 -1.05
CA ASN A 253 22.76 39.18 -0.49
C ASN A 253 23.78 40.04 -1.26
N ALA A 254 24.83 39.44 -1.79
CA ALA A 254 25.76 40.13 -2.67
C ALA A 254 25.09 40.65 -3.97
N ILE A 255 24.13 39.89 -4.53
CA ILE A 255 23.31 40.39 -5.65
C ILE A 255 22.62 41.69 -5.27
N GLN A 256 22.03 41.76 -4.09
CA GLN A 256 21.33 42.96 -3.62
C GLN A 256 22.31 44.11 -3.35
N LEU A 257 23.46 43.87 -2.74
CA LEU A 257 24.51 44.87 -2.54
C LEU A 257 25.06 45.43 -3.86
N VAL A 258 25.35 44.53 -4.80
CA VAL A 258 25.81 44.92 -6.16
C VAL A 258 24.73 45.75 -6.89
N THR A 259 23.46 45.35 -6.76
CA THR A 259 22.32 46.08 -7.33
C THR A 259 22.25 47.50 -6.79
N VAL A 260 22.36 47.67 -5.46
CA VAL A 260 22.30 49.01 -4.84
C VAL A 260 23.54 49.83 -5.19
N PHE A 261 24.74 49.23 -5.16
CA PHE A 261 25.98 49.92 -5.44
C PHE A 261 26.08 50.37 -6.92
N VAL A 262 25.89 49.43 -7.86
CA VAL A 262 25.97 49.75 -9.30
C VAL A 262 24.79 50.61 -9.75
N GLY A 263 23.60 50.34 -9.23
CA GLY A 263 22.39 51.16 -9.46
C GLY A 263 22.54 52.56 -8.93
N GLY A 264 23.15 52.73 -7.73
CA GLY A 264 23.52 54.05 -7.18
C GLY A 264 24.51 54.83 -8.08
N LEU A 265 25.51 54.14 -8.61
CA LEU A 265 26.44 54.76 -9.59
C LEU A 265 25.72 55.18 -10.88
N PHE A 266 24.71 54.41 -11.34
CA PHE A 266 23.89 54.79 -12.49
C PHE A 266 22.99 55.98 -12.19
N ILE A 267 22.47 56.12 -10.96
CA ILE A 267 21.71 57.29 -10.53
C ILE A 267 22.61 58.54 -10.55
N ILE A 268 23.80 58.48 -9.98
CA ILE A 268 24.76 59.61 -9.97
C ILE A 268 25.10 60.04 -11.39
N ARG A 269 25.15 59.11 -12.34
CA ARG A 269 25.40 59.37 -13.76
C ARG A 269 24.16 59.78 -14.57
N GLY A 270 23.01 59.91 -13.93
CA GLY A 270 21.73 60.23 -14.60
C GLY A 270 21.19 59.14 -15.53
N ALA A 271 21.68 57.90 -15.39
CA ALA A 271 21.31 56.77 -16.24
C ALA A 271 20.15 55.92 -15.61
N LEU A 272 19.77 56.20 -14.37
CA LEU A 272 18.71 55.53 -13.62
C LEU A 272 18.06 56.53 -12.65
N THR A 273 16.73 56.37 -12.38
CA THR A 273 16.07 57.13 -11.31
C THR A 273 16.12 56.37 -9.97
N PRO A 274 15.94 57.03 -8.82
CA PRO A 274 15.81 56.38 -7.52
C PRO A 274 14.65 55.36 -7.47
N GLY A 275 13.52 55.71 -8.11
CA GLY A 275 12.38 54.79 -8.21
C GLY A 275 12.67 53.58 -9.11
N GLU A 276 13.46 53.72 -10.16
CA GLU A 276 13.92 52.59 -10.98
C GLU A 276 14.83 51.65 -10.18
N LEU A 277 15.70 52.17 -9.33
CA LEU A 277 16.50 51.35 -8.43
C LEU A 277 15.62 50.56 -7.45
N ALA A 278 14.53 51.16 -6.98
CA ALA A 278 13.57 50.46 -6.13
C ALA A 278 12.88 49.26 -6.81
N ILE A 279 12.64 49.34 -8.14
CA ILE A 279 12.17 48.17 -8.92
C ILE A 279 13.19 47.02 -8.84
N PHE A 280 14.47 47.35 -9.10
CA PHE A 280 15.55 46.34 -9.08
C PHE A 280 15.71 45.68 -7.70
N THR A 281 15.70 46.45 -6.62
CA THR A 281 15.79 45.92 -5.26
C THR A 281 14.56 45.10 -4.89
N GLY A 282 13.36 45.53 -5.29
CA GLY A 282 12.10 44.83 -5.04
C GLY A 282 11.94 43.53 -5.85
N LEU A 283 12.57 43.40 -7.02
CA LEU A 283 12.46 42.21 -7.88
C LEU A 283 13.74 41.34 -7.91
N SER A 284 14.81 41.72 -7.23
CA SER A 284 16.04 40.92 -7.17
C SER A 284 15.83 39.48 -6.69
N TRP A 285 14.93 39.29 -5.75
CA TRP A 285 14.53 37.95 -5.24
C TRP A 285 13.83 37.12 -6.33
N ALA A 286 13.06 37.72 -7.22
CA ALA A 286 12.36 37.03 -8.30
C ALA A 286 13.32 36.40 -9.32
N VAL A 287 14.52 36.97 -9.46
CA VAL A 287 15.59 36.43 -10.32
C VAL A 287 16.38 35.33 -9.60
N SER A 288 16.60 35.45 -8.29
CA SER A 288 17.45 34.52 -7.53
C SER A 288 16.70 33.31 -6.89
N ASN A 289 15.45 33.49 -6.45
CA ASN A 289 14.71 32.47 -5.72
C ASN A 289 14.43 31.18 -6.50
N PRO A 290 14.07 31.22 -7.80
CA PRO A 290 13.86 29.98 -8.57
C PRO A 290 15.05 29.04 -8.56
N TRP A 291 16.26 29.57 -8.54
CA TRP A 291 17.51 28.78 -8.51
C TRP A 291 17.73 28.09 -7.13
N ARG A 292 17.31 28.74 -6.06
CA ARG A 292 17.33 28.15 -4.70
C ARG A 292 16.35 26.98 -4.59
N GLU A 293 15.17 27.11 -5.17
CA GLU A 293 14.11 26.10 -5.09
C GLU A 293 14.29 24.93 -6.06
N LEU A 294 15.06 25.13 -7.14
CA LEU A 294 15.22 24.14 -8.21
C LEU A 294 15.63 22.74 -7.68
N GLY A 295 16.52 22.69 -6.70
CA GLY A 295 16.97 21.44 -6.10
C GLY A 295 15.83 20.68 -5.42
N ASN A 296 14.97 21.37 -4.69
CA ASN A 296 13.81 20.78 -4.01
C ASN A 296 12.77 20.29 -5.04
N LEU A 297 12.47 21.12 -6.04
CA LEU A 297 11.52 20.77 -7.11
C LEU A 297 11.96 19.53 -7.89
N ILE A 298 13.26 19.38 -8.18
CA ILE A 298 13.79 18.19 -8.84
C ILE A 298 13.62 16.96 -7.95
N ASN A 299 13.91 17.06 -6.64
CA ASN A 299 13.71 15.97 -5.71
C ASN A 299 12.24 15.56 -5.59
N ASP A 300 11.34 16.54 -5.51
CA ASP A 300 9.90 16.29 -5.42
C ASP A 300 9.35 15.64 -6.70
N LEU A 301 9.84 16.07 -7.88
CA LEU A 301 9.54 15.43 -9.15
C LEU A 301 10.04 13.99 -9.22
N GLN A 302 11.22 13.68 -8.68
CA GLN A 302 11.75 12.32 -8.63
C GLN A 302 10.92 11.44 -7.70
N ARG A 303 10.55 11.96 -6.53
CA ARG A 303 9.67 11.25 -5.59
C ARG A 303 8.32 10.96 -6.22
N PHE A 304 7.68 11.97 -6.80
CA PHE A 304 6.45 11.80 -7.56
C PHE A 304 6.58 10.73 -8.64
N SER A 305 7.64 10.80 -9.47
CA SER A 305 7.84 9.84 -10.56
C SER A 305 7.99 8.40 -10.05
N THR A 306 8.72 8.20 -8.95
CA THR A 306 8.90 6.88 -8.33
C THR A 306 7.59 6.36 -7.74
N SER A 307 6.89 7.19 -6.96
CA SER A 307 5.62 6.83 -6.32
C SER A 307 4.53 6.54 -7.35
N ALA A 308 4.40 7.39 -8.37
CA ALA A 308 3.45 7.19 -9.45
C ALA A 308 3.72 5.88 -10.21
N SER A 309 4.99 5.50 -10.43
CA SER A 309 5.34 4.22 -11.08
C SER A 309 4.89 3.02 -10.27
N LYS A 310 5.07 3.05 -8.93
CA LYS A 310 4.62 1.98 -8.02
C LYS A 310 3.10 1.85 -8.01
N VAL A 311 2.39 2.99 -8.00
CA VAL A 311 0.92 3.01 -8.07
C VAL A 311 0.43 2.46 -9.41
N MET A 312 1.06 2.86 -10.53
CA MET A 312 0.75 2.38 -11.88
C MET A 312 0.97 0.87 -12.02
N GLU A 313 1.96 0.29 -11.36
CA GLU A 313 2.21 -1.15 -11.34
C GLU A 313 0.97 -1.92 -10.85
N VAL A 314 0.39 -1.50 -9.70
CA VAL A 314 -0.85 -2.09 -9.19
C VAL A 314 -2.04 -1.76 -10.09
N TYR A 315 -2.14 -0.51 -10.54
CA TYR A 315 -3.26 -0.05 -11.39
C TYR A 315 -3.38 -0.85 -12.70
N TYR A 316 -2.25 -1.18 -13.33
CA TYR A 316 -2.21 -1.94 -14.58
C TYR A 316 -1.99 -3.44 -14.38
N ALA A 317 -1.83 -3.94 -13.15
CA ALA A 317 -1.74 -5.37 -12.89
C ALA A 317 -2.95 -6.08 -13.48
N LYS A 318 -2.73 -7.15 -14.21
CA LYS A 318 -3.79 -7.97 -14.78
C LYS A 318 -3.92 -9.22 -13.93
N PRO A 319 -5.12 -9.51 -13.36
CA PRO A 319 -5.31 -10.79 -12.68
C PRO A 319 -5.11 -11.92 -13.67
N GLY A 320 -4.32 -12.93 -13.27
CA GLY A 320 -4.06 -14.13 -14.08
C GLY A 320 -5.29 -15.03 -14.15
N ILE A 321 -6.08 -15.04 -13.07
CA ILE A 321 -7.28 -15.86 -12.95
C ILE A 321 -8.52 -14.98 -13.17
N LYS A 322 -9.34 -15.36 -14.16
CA LYS A 322 -10.58 -14.68 -14.53
C LYS A 322 -11.62 -15.71 -14.96
N ASP A 323 -12.87 -15.30 -14.96
CA ASP A 323 -13.92 -16.08 -15.61
C ASP A 323 -13.62 -16.23 -17.10
N ALA A 324 -13.79 -17.44 -17.62
CA ALA A 324 -13.76 -17.68 -19.06
C ALA A 324 -14.94 -16.94 -19.71
N PRO A 325 -14.82 -16.52 -20.99
CA PRO A 325 -15.94 -15.86 -21.69
C PRO A 325 -17.21 -16.70 -21.74
N ASP A 326 -17.04 -18.02 -21.73
CA ASP A 326 -18.05 -19.06 -21.75
C ASP A 326 -18.24 -19.77 -20.40
N ALA A 327 -17.85 -19.11 -19.30
CA ALA A 327 -17.92 -19.67 -17.98
C ALA A 327 -19.34 -20.13 -17.61
N VAL A 328 -19.43 -21.38 -17.18
CA VAL A 328 -20.67 -22.06 -16.86
C VAL A 328 -21.18 -21.64 -15.47
N SER A 329 -22.48 -21.48 -15.36
CA SER A 329 -23.19 -21.24 -14.11
C SER A 329 -24.19 -22.37 -13.90
N HIS A 330 -24.04 -23.12 -12.83
CA HIS A 330 -24.99 -24.17 -12.44
C HIS A 330 -25.85 -23.66 -11.27
N GLU A 331 -27.12 -24.03 -11.23
CA GLU A 331 -28.03 -23.60 -10.15
C GLU A 331 -27.58 -24.10 -8.79
N ARG A 332 -26.99 -25.32 -8.70
CA ARG A 332 -26.48 -25.90 -7.47
C ARG A 332 -25.29 -26.82 -7.75
N MET A 333 -24.21 -26.68 -6.99
CA MET A 333 -23.10 -27.60 -6.96
C MET A 333 -23.50 -28.88 -6.19
N ARG A 334 -23.14 -30.08 -6.69
CA ARG A 334 -23.35 -31.36 -6.01
C ARG A 334 -22.17 -31.76 -5.12
N GLY A 335 -20.96 -31.34 -5.52
CA GLY A 335 -19.75 -31.56 -4.75
C GLY A 335 -18.95 -32.81 -5.13
N ARG A 336 -19.12 -33.36 -6.36
CA ARG A 336 -18.18 -34.35 -6.91
C ARG A 336 -16.85 -33.67 -7.20
N ILE A 337 -15.74 -34.26 -6.75
CA ILE A 337 -14.39 -33.72 -6.96
C ILE A 337 -13.56 -34.74 -7.74
N GLU A 338 -12.84 -34.29 -8.76
CA GLU A 338 -11.93 -35.14 -9.51
C GLU A 338 -10.63 -34.37 -9.81
N PHE A 339 -9.49 -34.95 -9.43
CA PHE A 339 -8.16 -34.54 -9.84
C PHE A 339 -7.69 -35.53 -10.88
N ASP A 340 -7.41 -35.03 -12.10
CA ASP A 340 -7.05 -35.84 -13.25
C ASP A 340 -5.64 -35.47 -13.72
N HIS A 341 -4.65 -36.29 -13.38
CA HIS A 341 -3.23 -36.12 -13.71
C HIS A 341 -2.68 -34.71 -13.39
N VAL A 342 -3.04 -34.17 -12.21
CA VAL A 342 -2.75 -32.80 -11.81
C VAL A 342 -1.27 -32.64 -11.46
N SER A 343 -0.60 -31.75 -12.17
CA SER A 343 0.73 -31.23 -11.81
C SER A 343 0.67 -29.73 -11.61
N PHE A 344 1.41 -29.24 -10.61
CA PHE A 344 1.47 -27.81 -10.28
C PHE A 344 2.89 -27.40 -9.93
N ARG A 345 3.32 -26.25 -10.49
CA ARG A 345 4.66 -25.67 -10.29
C ARG A 345 4.56 -24.21 -9.90
N ILE A 346 5.39 -23.78 -8.96
CA ILE A 346 5.58 -22.37 -8.60
C ILE A 346 7.03 -22.01 -8.92
N ASP A 347 7.23 -20.97 -9.72
CA ASP A 347 8.56 -20.50 -10.16
C ASP A 347 9.48 -21.64 -10.68
N GLY A 348 8.88 -22.55 -11.45
CA GLY A 348 9.55 -23.70 -12.04
C GLY A 348 9.78 -24.88 -11.09
N LYS A 349 9.53 -24.73 -9.77
CA LYS A 349 9.67 -25.82 -8.79
C LYS A 349 8.38 -26.66 -8.74
N PRO A 350 8.46 -27.99 -8.87
CA PRO A 350 7.29 -28.86 -8.75
C PRO A 350 6.81 -28.89 -7.29
N ILE A 351 5.50 -28.64 -7.09
CA ILE A 351 4.82 -28.75 -5.79
C ILE A 351 3.92 -29.99 -5.77
N LEU A 352 3.18 -30.22 -6.87
CA LEU A 352 2.41 -31.45 -7.10
C LEU A 352 2.83 -32.06 -8.44
N THR A 353 2.84 -33.37 -8.50
CA THR A 353 3.26 -34.12 -9.70
C THR A 353 2.34 -35.34 -9.86
N ASP A 354 1.56 -35.34 -10.94
CA ASP A 354 0.72 -36.46 -11.39
C ASP A 354 -0.24 -36.96 -10.29
N VAL A 355 -1.01 -36.04 -9.70
CA VAL A 355 -1.98 -36.34 -8.65
C VAL A 355 -3.31 -36.67 -9.27
N SER A 356 -3.84 -37.89 -9.01
CA SER A 356 -5.13 -38.36 -9.55
C SER A 356 -5.95 -39.05 -8.45
N PHE A 357 -7.19 -38.57 -8.25
CA PHE A 357 -8.20 -39.18 -7.38
C PHE A 357 -9.58 -38.63 -7.67
N ALA A 358 -10.62 -39.35 -7.24
CA ALA A 358 -12.02 -38.90 -7.36
C ALA A 358 -12.78 -39.12 -6.04
N VAL A 359 -13.69 -38.20 -5.73
CA VAL A 359 -14.55 -38.20 -4.54
C VAL A 359 -16.00 -37.98 -4.99
N GLN A 360 -16.91 -38.82 -4.50
CA GLN A 360 -18.33 -38.66 -4.82
C GLN A 360 -19.01 -37.65 -3.89
N PRO A 361 -20.13 -37.06 -4.29
CA PRO A 361 -20.90 -36.14 -3.45
C PRO A 361 -21.19 -36.78 -2.07
N GLY A 362 -21.09 -35.97 -1.02
CA GLY A 362 -21.32 -36.41 0.37
C GLY A 362 -20.19 -37.22 1.04
N GLN A 363 -19.20 -37.70 0.29
CA GLN A 363 -18.07 -38.44 0.84
C GLN A 363 -17.08 -37.51 1.61
N THR A 364 -16.36 -38.14 2.51
CA THR A 364 -15.26 -37.51 3.24
C THR A 364 -13.93 -37.99 2.70
N VAL A 365 -13.12 -37.09 2.19
CA VAL A 365 -11.71 -37.34 1.83
C VAL A 365 -10.78 -36.71 2.87
N ALA A 366 -9.84 -37.49 3.38
CA ALA A 366 -8.80 -36.99 4.27
C ALA A 366 -7.44 -37.00 3.58
N VAL A 367 -6.67 -35.94 3.81
CA VAL A 367 -5.32 -35.79 3.25
C VAL A 367 -4.31 -35.64 4.38
N MET A 368 -3.32 -36.53 4.40
CA MET A 368 -2.21 -36.47 5.33
C MET A 368 -0.86 -36.44 4.62
N GLY A 369 0.19 -36.14 5.35
CA GLY A 369 1.56 -36.16 4.86
C GLY A 369 2.45 -35.15 5.57
N PRO A 370 3.76 -35.15 5.32
CA PRO A 370 4.69 -34.24 5.95
C PRO A 370 4.42 -32.77 5.57
N THR A 371 4.96 -31.86 6.37
CA THR A 371 4.94 -30.42 6.04
C THR A 371 5.65 -30.18 4.71
N GLY A 372 5.08 -29.34 3.86
CA GLY A 372 5.59 -29.09 2.51
C GLY A 372 5.21 -30.15 1.47
N GLY A 373 4.45 -31.18 1.83
CA GLY A 373 4.01 -32.25 0.92
C GLY A 373 2.98 -31.81 -0.14
N GLY A 374 2.49 -30.56 -0.14
CA GLY A 374 1.53 -30.06 -1.13
C GLY A 374 0.06 -30.11 -0.70
N LYS A 375 -0.24 -30.43 0.57
CA LYS A 375 -1.63 -30.58 1.06
C LYS A 375 -2.49 -29.33 0.88
N THR A 376 -2.02 -28.17 1.35
CA THR A 376 -2.72 -26.89 1.21
C THR A 376 -2.83 -26.46 -0.27
N THR A 377 -1.88 -26.92 -1.11
CA THR A 377 -1.93 -26.67 -2.55
C THR A 377 -3.12 -27.36 -3.21
N LEU A 378 -3.49 -28.57 -2.79
CA LEU A 378 -4.70 -29.25 -3.30
C LEU A 378 -5.95 -28.40 -3.10
N ILE A 379 -6.12 -27.83 -1.89
CA ILE A 379 -7.23 -26.93 -1.57
C ILE A 379 -7.20 -25.69 -2.47
N SER A 380 -6.01 -25.12 -2.62
CA SER A 380 -5.82 -23.88 -3.41
C SER A 380 -6.17 -24.09 -4.89
N LEU A 381 -5.91 -25.28 -5.43
CA LEU A 381 -6.28 -25.65 -6.80
C LEU A 381 -7.79 -25.95 -6.91
N LEU A 382 -8.40 -26.59 -5.90
CA LEU A 382 -9.83 -26.87 -5.86
C LEU A 382 -10.66 -25.57 -5.85
N ALA A 383 -10.27 -24.58 -5.03
CA ALA A 383 -10.90 -23.25 -4.98
C ALA A 383 -10.45 -22.33 -6.13
N ARG A 384 -9.63 -22.83 -7.05
CA ARG A 384 -9.04 -22.08 -8.16
C ARG A 384 -8.39 -20.78 -7.69
N PHE A 385 -7.57 -20.85 -6.61
CA PHE A 385 -6.67 -19.75 -6.24
C PHE A 385 -5.45 -19.71 -7.16
N TYR A 386 -5.11 -20.88 -7.75
CA TYR A 386 -4.14 -21.07 -8.80
C TYR A 386 -4.70 -22.01 -9.85
N ASP A 387 -4.30 -21.86 -11.10
CA ASP A 387 -4.59 -22.83 -12.17
C ASP A 387 -3.50 -23.90 -12.21
N VAL A 388 -3.87 -25.12 -12.54
CA VAL A 388 -2.93 -26.26 -12.69
C VAL A 388 -1.94 -26.00 -13.83
N THR A 389 -0.73 -26.56 -13.71
CA THR A 389 0.27 -26.52 -14.81
C THR A 389 -0.03 -27.58 -15.87
N GLU A 390 -0.44 -28.78 -15.44
CA GLU A 390 -0.81 -29.91 -16.30
C GLU A 390 -1.99 -30.63 -15.65
N GLY A 391 -2.82 -31.29 -16.45
CA GLY A 391 -4.01 -31.99 -15.98
C GLY A 391 -5.23 -31.08 -15.79
N ALA A 392 -6.17 -31.57 -15.02
CA ALA A 392 -7.42 -30.85 -14.72
C ALA A 392 -7.95 -31.14 -13.33
N VAL A 393 -8.51 -30.11 -12.67
CA VAL A 393 -9.36 -30.26 -11.49
C VAL A 393 -10.79 -30.06 -11.94
N ARG A 394 -11.65 -31.05 -11.67
CA ARG A 394 -13.08 -30.97 -12.02
C ARG A 394 -13.94 -30.96 -10.77
N VAL A 395 -14.98 -30.15 -10.82
CA VAL A 395 -16.07 -30.14 -9.84
C VAL A 395 -17.36 -30.39 -10.62
N ASP A 396 -18.10 -31.42 -10.25
CA ASP A 396 -19.31 -31.89 -10.94
C ASP A 396 -19.09 -32.08 -12.45
N ASP A 397 -18.02 -32.82 -12.79
CA ASP A 397 -17.59 -33.13 -14.17
C ASP A 397 -17.14 -31.92 -15.02
N CYS A 398 -17.19 -30.71 -14.47
CA CYS A 398 -16.78 -29.47 -15.11
C CYS A 398 -15.42 -29.00 -14.59
N ASP A 399 -14.49 -28.67 -15.48
CA ASP A 399 -13.17 -28.11 -15.11
C ASP A 399 -13.37 -26.80 -14.33
N VAL A 400 -12.66 -26.65 -13.19
CA VAL A 400 -12.74 -25.43 -12.37
C VAL A 400 -12.40 -24.15 -13.16
N ARG A 401 -11.67 -24.26 -14.25
CA ARG A 401 -11.34 -23.14 -15.16
C ARG A 401 -12.55 -22.66 -15.97
N GLN A 402 -13.57 -23.49 -16.12
CA GLN A 402 -14.81 -23.21 -16.85
C GLN A 402 -15.93 -22.72 -15.94
N TRP A 403 -15.77 -22.83 -14.61
CA TRP A 403 -16.74 -22.30 -13.65
C TRP A 403 -16.65 -20.79 -13.52
N LYS A 404 -17.79 -20.12 -13.26
CA LYS A 404 -17.77 -18.75 -12.71
C LYS A 404 -17.17 -18.79 -11.32
N LEU A 405 -16.12 -17.99 -11.08
CA LEU A 405 -15.37 -17.97 -9.82
C LEU A 405 -16.25 -17.72 -8.60
N GLN A 406 -17.21 -16.79 -8.72
CA GLN A 406 -18.13 -16.48 -7.63
C GLN A 406 -18.94 -17.72 -7.22
N GLN A 407 -19.39 -18.51 -8.18
CA GLN A 407 -20.20 -19.67 -7.92
C GLN A 407 -19.38 -20.86 -7.43
N LEU A 408 -18.21 -21.11 -8.02
CA LEU A 408 -17.28 -22.12 -7.56
C LEU A 408 -16.91 -21.88 -6.09
N ARG A 409 -16.45 -20.67 -5.77
CA ARG A 409 -16.02 -20.30 -4.41
C ARG A 409 -17.17 -20.18 -3.44
N GLY A 410 -18.34 -19.73 -3.87
CA GLY A 410 -19.56 -19.69 -3.06
C GLY A 410 -20.09 -21.07 -2.66
N GLY A 411 -19.81 -22.11 -3.47
CA GLY A 411 -20.15 -23.51 -3.15
C GLY A 411 -19.11 -24.22 -2.28
N ILE A 412 -17.97 -23.57 -1.97
CA ILE A 412 -16.85 -24.13 -1.17
C ILE A 412 -16.72 -23.36 0.14
N GLY A 413 -17.09 -23.97 1.26
CA GLY A 413 -16.80 -23.44 2.60
C GLY A 413 -15.39 -23.82 3.01
N THR A 414 -14.58 -22.85 3.44
CA THR A 414 -13.17 -23.10 3.77
C THR A 414 -12.85 -22.64 5.19
N ALA A 415 -12.39 -23.56 6.03
CA ALA A 415 -11.78 -23.28 7.32
C ALA A 415 -10.29 -23.59 7.23
N THR A 416 -9.45 -22.54 7.27
CA THR A 416 -8.00 -22.63 7.06
C THR A 416 -7.23 -22.79 8.37
N GLN A 417 -6.00 -23.30 8.30
CA GLN A 417 -5.10 -23.46 9.45
C GLN A 417 -4.82 -22.10 10.12
N ASP A 418 -4.46 -21.08 9.32
CA ASP A 418 -4.28 -19.71 9.78
C ASP A 418 -5.62 -18.98 9.74
N VAL A 419 -6.31 -18.96 10.88
CA VAL A 419 -7.62 -18.33 11.00
C VAL A 419 -7.49 -16.82 11.03
N PHE A 420 -8.14 -16.16 10.06
CA PHE A 420 -8.31 -14.72 10.04
C PHE A 420 -9.75 -14.34 10.43
N LEU A 421 -9.89 -13.56 11.50
CA LEU A 421 -11.16 -12.94 11.91
C LEU A 421 -11.08 -11.43 11.66
N PHE A 422 -12.16 -10.89 11.12
CA PHE A 422 -12.29 -9.45 10.89
C PHE A 422 -12.57 -8.73 12.22
N SER A 423 -12.20 -7.47 12.30
CA SER A 423 -12.60 -6.58 13.39
C SER A 423 -14.08 -6.23 13.25
N ASP A 424 -14.92 -7.16 13.67
CA ASP A 424 -16.37 -7.14 13.55
C ASP A 424 -16.98 -7.97 14.69
N THR A 425 -18.30 -7.99 14.82
CA THR A 425 -18.99 -8.83 15.80
C THR A 425 -18.75 -10.32 15.54
N VAL A 426 -19.03 -11.18 16.52
CA VAL A 426 -19.03 -12.63 16.31
C VAL A 426 -20.02 -12.99 15.21
N GLU A 427 -21.24 -12.43 15.26
CA GLU A 427 -22.28 -12.61 14.25
C GLU A 427 -21.78 -12.22 12.86
N GLY A 428 -21.23 -10.99 12.69
CA GLY A 428 -20.68 -10.53 11.42
C GLY A 428 -19.54 -11.39 10.88
N ASN A 429 -18.72 -11.96 11.77
CA ASN A 429 -17.68 -12.91 11.38
C ASN A 429 -18.26 -14.25 10.90
N VAL A 430 -19.31 -14.78 11.49
CA VAL A 430 -19.95 -16.02 11.06
C VAL A 430 -20.77 -15.81 9.79
N ALA A 431 -21.55 -14.73 9.72
CA ALA A 431 -22.37 -14.37 8.57
C ALA A 431 -21.58 -13.75 7.39
N PHE A 432 -20.24 -13.74 7.44
CA PHE A 432 -19.39 -13.07 6.43
C PHE A 432 -19.64 -13.55 5.00
N GLY A 433 -19.94 -14.83 4.81
CA GLY A 433 -20.19 -15.43 3.48
C GLY A 433 -21.65 -15.31 3.01
N ASP A 434 -22.57 -15.09 3.93
CA ASP A 434 -24.00 -14.91 3.68
C ASP A 434 -24.55 -13.90 4.70
N GLN A 435 -24.74 -12.65 4.27
CA GLN A 435 -25.18 -11.55 5.15
C GLN A 435 -26.69 -11.56 5.42
N ASP A 436 -27.45 -12.41 4.75
CA ASP A 436 -28.91 -12.53 4.94
C ASP A 436 -29.27 -13.55 6.05
N LEU A 437 -28.27 -14.16 6.70
CA LEU A 437 -28.48 -15.11 7.79
C LEU A 437 -29.13 -14.43 9.00
N THR A 438 -30.14 -15.11 9.53
CA THR A 438 -30.75 -14.71 10.80
C THR A 438 -29.84 -15.09 11.98
N LEU A 439 -29.97 -14.36 13.10
CA LEU A 439 -29.22 -14.67 14.32
C LEU A 439 -29.44 -16.12 14.81
N ASP A 440 -30.64 -16.68 14.60
CA ASP A 440 -30.93 -18.07 15.01
C ASP A 440 -30.16 -19.07 14.13
N GLU A 441 -30.00 -18.81 12.84
CA GLU A 441 -29.16 -19.60 11.95
C GLU A 441 -27.67 -19.48 12.33
N VAL A 442 -27.21 -18.28 12.65
CA VAL A 442 -25.85 -18.06 13.16
C VAL A 442 -25.60 -18.87 14.44
N LYS A 443 -26.58 -18.90 15.36
CA LYS A 443 -26.53 -19.72 16.58
C LYS A 443 -26.51 -21.22 16.28
N ASP A 444 -27.24 -21.69 15.27
CA ASP A 444 -27.20 -23.11 14.88
C ASP A 444 -25.82 -23.51 14.35
N PHE A 445 -25.22 -22.69 13.43
CA PHE A 445 -23.89 -22.98 12.92
C PHE A 445 -22.78 -22.87 13.97
N THR A 446 -22.88 -21.93 14.90
CA THR A 446 -21.93 -21.83 16.03
C THR A 446 -22.07 -23.01 16.98
N ARG A 447 -23.27 -23.53 17.23
CA ARG A 447 -23.50 -24.75 18.02
C ARG A 447 -22.85 -25.95 17.34
N ARG A 448 -23.03 -26.14 16.03
CA ARG A 448 -22.40 -27.22 15.25
C ARG A 448 -20.89 -27.19 15.29
N ALA A 449 -20.32 -26.00 15.35
CA ALA A 449 -18.88 -25.77 15.49
C ALA A 449 -18.39 -25.80 16.96
N ASP A 450 -19.27 -26.15 17.93
CA ASP A 450 -18.99 -26.10 19.36
C ASP A 450 -18.53 -24.72 19.86
N ALA A 451 -19.07 -23.64 19.26
CA ALA A 451 -18.70 -22.29 19.59
C ALA A 451 -19.71 -21.54 20.47
N SER A 452 -20.99 -21.98 20.49
CA SER A 452 -22.07 -21.24 21.15
C SER A 452 -21.83 -21.02 22.65
N GLU A 453 -21.36 -22.03 23.39
CA GLU A 453 -21.16 -21.92 24.83
C GLU A 453 -20.17 -20.84 25.24
N PHE A 454 -19.04 -20.72 24.55
CA PHE A 454 -18.08 -19.68 24.89
C PHE A 454 -18.47 -18.30 24.32
N VAL A 455 -19.20 -18.26 23.17
CA VAL A 455 -19.70 -17.00 22.60
C VAL A 455 -20.74 -16.38 23.54
N GLU A 456 -21.66 -17.14 24.07
CA GLU A 456 -22.67 -16.65 25.02
C GLU A 456 -22.07 -16.15 26.35
N LYS A 457 -20.86 -16.60 26.71
CA LYS A 457 -20.09 -16.10 27.87
C LYS A 457 -19.32 -14.83 27.61
N LEU A 458 -19.24 -14.37 26.36
CA LEU A 458 -18.61 -13.08 26.03
C LEU A 458 -19.49 -11.92 26.54
N PRO A 459 -18.91 -10.73 26.81
CA PRO A 459 -19.62 -9.62 27.45
C PRO A 459 -20.92 -9.21 26.73
N GLU A 460 -20.95 -9.24 25.40
CA GLU A 460 -22.09 -8.87 24.56
C GLU A 460 -22.57 -10.07 23.70
N GLY A 461 -22.17 -11.31 24.06
CA GLY A 461 -22.52 -12.51 23.33
C GLY A 461 -22.13 -12.43 21.84
N TYR A 462 -23.07 -12.62 20.94
CA TYR A 462 -22.88 -12.57 19.49
C TYR A 462 -22.56 -11.17 18.95
N ASP A 463 -22.95 -10.11 19.67
CA ASP A 463 -22.63 -8.71 19.34
C ASP A 463 -21.22 -8.29 19.79
N THR A 464 -20.51 -9.16 20.50
CA THR A 464 -19.14 -8.88 20.96
C THR A 464 -18.24 -8.63 19.76
N ILE A 465 -17.61 -7.45 19.71
CA ILE A 465 -16.63 -7.10 18.68
C ILE A 465 -15.33 -7.86 18.95
N ILE A 466 -14.94 -8.68 17.99
CA ILE A 466 -13.66 -9.39 18.01
C ILE A 466 -12.59 -8.44 17.49
N GLY A 467 -11.50 -8.25 18.26
CA GLY A 467 -10.37 -7.44 17.82
C GLY A 467 -9.67 -8.01 16.58
N GLU A 468 -8.80 -7.20 15.98
CA GLU A 468 -8.04 -7.57 14.79
C GLU A 468 -7.40 -8.96 14.96
N ARG A 469 -7.62 -9.86 14.00
CA ARG A 469 -7.16 -11.26 13.99
C ARG A 469 -7.63 -12.09 15.21
N GLY A 470 -8.73 -11.70 15.84
CA GLY A 470 -9.29 -12.46 16.97
C GLY A 470 -8.55 -12.23 18.28
N VAL A 471 -8.01 -11.04 18.50
CA VAL A 471 -7.40 -10.66 19.79
C VAL A 471 -8.43 -10.85 20.92
N GLY A 472 -8.04 -11.57 21.97
CA GLY A 472 -8.90 -11.92 23.11
C GLY A 472 -9.47 -13.34 23.07
N LEU A 473 -9.40 -14.04 21.90
CA LEU A 473 -9.83 -15.43 21.76
C LEU A 473 -8.64 -16.41 21.79
N SER A 474 -8.84 -17.60 22.34
CA SER A 474 -7.89 -18.70 22.24
C SER A 474 -7.77 -19.21 20.79
N GLY A 475 -6.70 -19.96 20.47
CA GLY A 475 -6.53 -20.57 19.13
C GLY A 475 -7.70 -21.45 18.74
N GLY A 476 -8.16 -22.32 19.64
CA GLY A 476 -9.30 -23.21 19.40
C GLY A 476 -10.63 -22.46 19.25
N GLN A 477 -10.84 -21.36 20.00
CA GLN A 477 -12.03 -20.51 19.84
C GLN A 477 -12.07 -19.86 18.46
N ARG A 478 -10.93 -19.33 17.98
CA ARG A 478 -10.84 -18.77 16.62
C ARG A 478 -11.14 -19.83 15.55
N GLN A 479 -10.58 -21.04 15.69
CA GLN A 479 -10.83 -22.14 14.75
C GLN A 479 -12.30 -22.52 14.70
N ARG A 480 -13.00 -22.58 15.85
CA ARG A 480 -14.43 -22.90 15.91
C ARG A 480 -15.30 -21.81 15.27
N ILE A 481 -14.99 -20.52 15.45
CA ILE A 481 -15.69 -19.44 14.74
C ILE A 481 -15.45 -19.53 13.22
N ALA A 482 -14.22 -19.82 12.78
CA ALA A 482 -13.92 -20.00 11.37
C ALA A 482 -14.64 -21.21 10.75
N LEU A 483 -14.79 -22.29 11.51
CA LEU A 483 -15.59 -23.44 11.09
C LEU A 483 -17.08 -23.08 10.99
N ALA A 484 -17.64 -22.35 11.97
CA ALA A 484 -19.01 -21.85 11.91
C ALA A 484 -19.24 -20.98 10.66
N ARG A 485 -18.30 -20.07 10.35
CA ARG A 485 -18.30 -19.26 9.12
C ARG A 485 -18.33 -20.13 7.86
N ALA A 486 -17.50 -21.18 7.81
CA ALA A 486 -17.42 -22.08 6.67
C ALA A 486 -18.70 -22.91 6.49
N LEU A 487 -19.39 -23.26 7.56
CA LEU A 487 -20.69 -23.97 7.55
C LEU A 487 -21.86 -23.05 7.19
N ALA A 488 -21.76 -21.76 7.56
CA ALA A 488 -22.83 -20.77 7.40
C ALA A 488 -23.24 -20.56 5.93
N VAL A 489 -22.31 -20.72 4.99
CA VAL A 489 -22.60 -20.65 3.53
C VAL A 489 -23.30 -21.91 3.00
N ARG A 490 -23.60 -22.92 3.84
CA ARG A 490 -24.20 -24.20 3.45
C ARG A 490 -23.50 -24.83 2.24
N PRO A 491 -22.18 -25.06 2.33
CA PRO A 491 -21.35 -25.40 1.21
C PRO A 491 -21.65 -26.79 0.68
N SER A 492 -21.53 -26.99 -0.64
CA SER A 492 -21.53 -28.31 -1.27
C SER A 492 -20.20 -29.04 -1.05
N ILE A 493 -19.13 -28.30 -0.84
CA ILE A 493 -17.79 -28.80 -0.49
C ILE A 493 -17.28 -28.05 0.73
N LEU A 494 -17.02 -28.75 1.84
CA LEU A 494 -16.42 -28.18 3.04
C LEU A 494 -14.93 -28.57 3.10
N VAL A 495 -14.07 -27.58 3.13
CA VAL A 495 -12.62 -27.76 3.26
C VAL A 495 -12.19 -27.39 4.67
N MET A 496 -11.51 -28.30 5.35
CA MET A 496 -10.98 -28.11 6.70
C MET A 496 -9.46 -28.39 6.69
N ASP A 497 -8.66 -27.33 6.88
CA ASP A 497 -7.20 -27.45 6.95
C ASP A 497 -6.75 -27.32 8.41
N ASP A 498 -6.46 -28.45 9.05
CA ASP A 498 -5.98 -28.59 10.44
C ASP A 498 -6.83 -27.82 11.48
N THR A 499 -8.14 -27.74 11.23
CA THR A 499 -9.09 -26.91 12.01
C THR A 499 -9.39 -27.42 13.40
N THR A 500 -9.01 -28.65 13.72
CA THR A 500 -9.23 -29.28 15.04
C THR A 500 -7.95 -29.50 15.83
N SER A 501 -6.79 -29.00 15.34
CA SER A 501 -5.48 -29.21 15.97
C SER A 501 -5.35 -28.55 17.35
N ALA A 502 -6.05 -27.42 17.57
CA ALA A 502 -5.99 -26.62 18.79
C ALA A 502 -7.20 -26.88 19.74
N VAL A 503 -8.02 -27.89 19.47
CA VAL A 503 -9.14 -28.30 20.36
C VAL A 503 -8.82 -29.62 21.02
N ASP A 504 -9.49 -29.90 22.17
CA ASP A 504 -9.41 -31.17 22.87
C ASP A 504 -10.18 -32.29 22.13
N SER A 505 -9.94 -33.54 22.54
CA SER A 505 -10.50 -34.69 21.84
C SER A 505 -12.02 -34.85 22.01
N GLU A 506 -12.63 -34.26 23.04
CA GLU A 506 -14.07 -34.28 23.25
C GLU A 506 -14.76 -33.31 22.28
N THR A 507 -14.29 -32.08 22.22
CA THR A 507 -14.72 -31.07 21.25
C THR A 507 -14.51 -31.55 19.80
N GLU A 508 -13.37 -32.18 19.49
CA GLU A 508 -13.12 -32.74 18.14
C GLU A 508 -14.18 -33.78 17.78
N ARG A 509 -14.49 -34.71 18.70
CA ARG A 509 -15.52 -35.74 18.49
C ARG A 509 -16.90 -35.13 18.29
N TYR A 510 -17.28 -34.17 19.12
CA TYR A 510 -18.54 -33.46 18.98
C TYR A 510 -18.66 -32.80 17.59
N ILE A 511 -17.65 -32.05 17.16
CA ILE A 511 -17.63 -31.41 15.85
C ILE A 511 -17.76 -32.45 14.72
N GLN A 512 -17.04 -33.57 14.79
CA GLN A 512 -17.14 -34.65 13.80
C GLN A 512 -18.55 -35.23 13.71
N ASP A 513 -19.21 -35.45 14.84
CA ASP A 513 -20.59 -35.94 14.88
C ASP A 513 -21.60 -34.93 14.32
N GLN A 514 -21.41 -33.62 14.59
CA GLN A 514 -22.22 -32.57 13.98
C GLN A 514 -22.03 -32.50 12.45
N LEU A 515 -20.79 -32.65 11.97
CA LEU A 515 -20.47 -32.64 10.54
C LEU A 515 -21.05 -33.84 9.78
N ARG A 516 -21.25 -34.98 10.45
CA ARG A 516 -21.96 -36.14 9.87
C ARG A 516 -23.45 -35.91 9.72
N ASN A 517 -24.03 -35.10 10.60
CA ASN A 517 -25.47 -34.85 10.70
C ASN A 517 -25.85 -33.45 10.19
N LEU A 518 -25.16 -32.96 9.14
CA LEU A 518 -25.51 -31.70 8.49
C LEU A 518 -26.87 -31.83 7.81
N PRO A 519 -27.75 -30.78 7.84
CA PRO A 519 -29.05 -30.79 7.19
C PRO A 519 -28.99 -30.63 5.67
N PHE A 520 -27.79 -30.62 5.09
CA PHE A 520 -27.53 -30.51 3.66
C PHE A 520 -26.41 -31.45 3.24
N GLU A 521 -26.44 -31.88 1.98
CA GLU A 521 -25.41 -32.74 1.42
C GLU A 521 -24.12 -31.96 1.23
N CYS A 522 -23.00 -32.48 1.74
CA CYS A 522 -21.71 -31.77 1.73
C CYS A 522 -20.55 -32.77 1.60
N THR A 523 -19.74 -32.62 0.58
CA THR A 523 -18.48 -33.35 0.42
C THR A 523 -17.43 -32.71 1.33
N ARG A 524 -16.76 -33.50 2.15
CA ARG A 524 -15.82 -33.01 3.17
C ARG A 524 -14.39 -33.32 2.76
N PHE A 525 -13.56 -32.29 2.72
CA PHE A 525 -12.15 -32.37 2.41
C PHE A 525 -11.33 -31.98 3.66
N ILE A 526 -10.75 -32.95 4.34
CA ILE A 526 -10.08 -32.76 5.63
C ILE A 526 -8.58 -32.91 5.46
N ILE A 527 -7.81 -31.87 5.77
CA ILE A 527 -6.37 -31.98 5.98
C ILE A 527 -6.13 -32.09 7.48
N ALA A 528 -5.51 -33.16 7.92
CA ALA A 528 -5.19 -33.36 9.33
C ALA A 528 -3.86 -34.10 9.49
N GLN A 529 -3.27 -33.95 10.68
CA GLN A 529 -2.10 -34.69 11.09
C GLN A 529 -2.42 -35.79 12.10
N ARG A 530 -3.61 -35.69 12.73
CA ARG A 530 -4.09 -36.71 13.71
C ARG A 530 -4.86 -37.78 13.00
N ILE A 531 -4.52 -39.04 13.31
CA ILE A 531 -5.28 -40.20 12.79
C ILE A 531 -6.73 -40.20 13.26
N SER A 532 -7.02 -39.71 14.49
CA SER A 532 -8.37 -39.57 15.01
C SER A 532 -9.31 -38.82 14.09
N SER A 533 -8.82 -37.72 13.48
CA SER A 533 -9.61 -36.87 12.58
C SER A 533 -9.89 -37.51 11.21
N MET A 534 -9.12 -38.55 10.81
CA MET A 534 -9.15 -39.15 9.47
C MET A 534 -9.72 -40.57 9.45
N ARG A 535 -9.80 -41.21 10.61
CA ARG A 535 -10.11 -42.64 10.73
C ARG A 535 -11.40 -43.05 10.01
N ASP A 536 -12.41 -42.18 10.03
CA ASP A 536 -13.73 -42.45 9.50
C ASP A 536 -13.95 -41.86 8.10
N ALA A 537 -12.87 -41.41 7.43
CA ALA A 537 -12.93 -40.91 6.05
C ALA A 537 -13.16 -42.05 5.05
N ASP A 538 -13.98 -41.79 4.03
CA ASP A 538 -14.25 -42.73 2.94
C ASP A 538 -13.01 -42.99 2.08
N LEU A 539 -12.16 -41.96 1.96
CA LEU A 539 -10.89 -42.01 1.24
C LEU A 539 -9.80 -41.24 2.01
N ILE A 540 -8.69 -41.89 2.27
CA ILE A 540 -7.50 -41.26 2.84
C ILE A 540 -6.41 -41.23 1.80
N LEU A 541 -5.85 -40.04 1.57
CA LEU A 541 -4.74 -39.78 0.66
C LEU A 541 -3.48 -39.46 1.48
N VAL A 542 -2.41 -40.18 1.27
CA VAL A 542 -1.11 -39.90 1.85
C VAL A 542 -0.27 -39.18 0.80
N LEU A 543 -0.05 -37.88 1.02
CA LEU A 543 0.70 -37.04 0.09
C LEU A 543 2.15 -36.94 0.55
N ARG A 544 3.09 -37.35 -0.31
CA ARG A 544 4.53 -37.27 -0.05
C ARG A 544 5.27 -36.78 -1.30
N ASP A 545 6.14 -35.82 -1.11
CA ASP A 545 6.96 -35.23 -2.18
C ASP A 545 6.12 -34.79 -3.42
N GLY A 546 4.93 -34.24 -3.16
CA GLY A 546 4.00 -33.79 -4.18
C GLY A 546 3.25 -34.87 -4.95
N ARG A 547 3.28 -36.15 -4.49
CA ARG A 547 2.60 -37.30 -5.11
C ARG A 547 1.73 -38.03 -4.11
N ILE A 548 0.70 -38.73 -4.58
CA ILE A 548 -0.05 -39.67 -3.76
C ILE A 548 0.80 -40.92 -3.59
N ALA A 549 1.37 -41.10 -2.39
CA ALA A 549 2.15 -42.26 -2.04
C ALA A 549 1.27 -43.48 -1.68
N GLU A 550 0.15 -43.22 -0.97
CA GLU A 550 -0.81 -44.23 -0.55
C GLU A 550 -2.22 -43.66 -0.64
N GLN A 551 -3.19 -44.50 -1.00
CA GLN A 551 -4.61 -44.16 -0.94
C GLN A 551 -5.44 -45.38 -0.55
N GLY A 552 -6.55 -45.14 0.15
CA GLY A 552 -7.50 -46.18 0.61
C GLY A 552 -8.22 -45.78 1.87
N THR A 553 -9.02 -46.70 2.42
CA THR A 553 -9.67 -46.56 3.71
C THR A 553 -8.69 -46.78 4.85
N HIS A 554 -9.08 -46.41 6.09
CA HIS A 554 -8.27 -46.65 7.28
C HIS A 554 -7.81 -48.12 7.41
N GLY A 555 -8.75 -49.08 7.24
CA GLY A 555 -8.43 -50.50 7.34
C GLY A 555 -7.49 -51.01 6.23
N GLU A 556 -7.60 -50.49 5.01
CA GLU A 556 -6.72 -50.84 3.89
C GLU A 556 -5.31 -50.32 4.09
N LEU A 557 -5.18 -49.05 4.55
CA LEU A 557 -3.87 -48.43 4.76
C LEU A 557 -3.13 -49.06 5.95
N LEU A 558 -3.82 -49.48 6.98
CA LEU A 558 -3.19 -50.25 8.05
C LEU A 558 -2.59 -51.56 7.55
N LYS A 559 -3.29 -52.27 6.62
CA LYS A 559 -2.79 -53.53 6.01
C LYS A 559 -1.59 -53.28 5.10
N LYS A 560 -1.51 -52.15 4.43
CA LYS A 560 -0.38 -51.79 3.53
C LYS A 560 0.91 -51.54 4.29
N ARG A 561 0.89 -51.29 5.57
CA ARG A 561 2.03 -51.00 6.46
C ARG A 561 2.99 -49.91 5.92
N GLY A 562 2.45 -48.91 5.24
CA GLY A 562 3.20 -47.80 4.70
C GLY A 562 3.37 -46.64 5.68
N TYR A 563 3.45 -45.41 5.17
CA TYR A 563 3.59 -44.19 5.98
C TYR A 563 2.41 -43.97 6.91
N TYR A 564 1.17 -44.24 6.44
CA TYR A 564 -0.04 -44.14 7.28
C TYR A 564 0.07 -45.04 8.50
N TRP A 565 0.41 -46.31 8.32
CA TRP A 565 0.58 -47.27 9.40
C TRP A 565 1.71 -46.87 10.37
N GLN A 566 2.84 -46.38 9.85
CA GLN A 566 3.93 -45.91 10.71
C GLN A 566 3.48 -44.76 11.60
N THR A 567 2.74 -43.76 11.01
CA THR A 567 2.17 -42.65 11.77
C THR A 567 1.14 -43.11 12.80
N TYR A 568 0.31 -44.11 12.46
CA TYR A 568 -0.64 -44.72 13.38
C TYR A 568 0.08 -45.35 14.59
N CYS A 569 1.09 -46.16 14.36
CA CYS A 569 1.88 -46.78 15.41
C CYS A 569 2.54 -45.73 16.33
N LEU A 570 3.09 -44.69 15.77
CA LEU A 570 3.70 -43.60 16.54
C LEU A 570 2.69 -42.83 17.39
N GLN A 571 1.49 -42.53 16.88
CA GLN A 571 0.47 -41.77 17.60
C GLN A 571 -0.21 -42.58 18.72
N TYR A 572 -0.33 -43.90 18.53
CA TYR A 572 -0.95 -44.77 19.51
C TYR A 572 0.05 -45.57 20.38
N GLY A 573 1.35 -45.29 20.24
CA GLY A 573 2.39 -45.93 21.06
C GLY A 573 2.54 -47.43 20.81
N ILE A 574 2.17 -47.92 19.59
CA ILE A 574 2.24 -49.33 19.23
C ILE A 574 3.66 -49.66 18.74
N PRO A 575 4.36 -50.62 19.34
CA PRO A 575 5.71 -51.02 18.86
C PRO A 575 5.65 -51.54 17.44
N MET A 576 6.47 -50.97 16.52
CA MET A 576 6.49 -51.34 15.10
C MET A 576 6.87 -52.84 14.89
N LYS A 577 7.48 -53.48 15.89
CA LYS A 577 7.89 -54.92 15.84
C LYS A 577 6.76 -55.88 16.25
N GLU A 578 5.73 -55.44 16.96
CA GLU A 578 4.65 -56.33 17.50
C GLU A 578 3.39 -56.32 16.62
N ALA A 579 3.35 -55.51 15.58
CA ALA A 579 2.20 -55.48 14.66
C ALA A 579 2.38 -56.49 13.49
N VAL A 580 2.79 -57.72 13.78
CA VAL A 580 2.84 -58.86 12.85
C VAL A 580 1.52 -59.65 12.91
#